data_92f3598cf6a641ab460574b3b0581b8a
#
_entry.id   92f3598cf6a641ab460574b3b0581b8a
#
_cell.length_a   1.000
_cell.length_b   1.000
_cell.length_c   1.000
_cell.angle_alpha   90.00
_cell.angle_beta   90.00
_cell.angle_gamma   90.00
#
_symmetry.space_group_name_H-M   'P 1'
#
loop_
_entity.id
_entity.type
_entity.pdbx_description
1 polymer ?
#
loop_
_entity_poly.entity_id
_entity_poly.type
_entity_poly.pdbx_seq_one_letter_code
_entity_poly.pdbx_strand_id
1 'polypeptide(L)'
;MSLSFSNSTPEPVWLVFAYNDSVCSSDGAAWMKQGWWEIQPGGSATVRGGPVNGAKYFFYAEGGSGRRWAGEFGTSVPLDAFSECWNIGTSQSQQVSMRKIEVPLTAFNHTINLT
;
A
#
# COMPACT_ATOMS: atom_id res chain seq x y z
N MET A 1 -3.07 16.45 6.61
CA MET A 1 -3.12 16.02 5.20
C MET A 1 -2.31 14.74 5.05
N SER A 2 -3.00 13.63 4.86
CA SER A 2 -2.32 12.33 4.91
C SER A 2 -3.17 11.21 4.32
N LEU A 3 -2.49 10.12 3.93
CA LEU A 3 -3.10 8.83 3.64
C LEU A 3 -2.74 7.88 4.79
N SER A 4 -3.74 7.29 5.41
CA SER A 4 -3.58 6.40 6.55
C SER A 4 -4.38 5.11 6.37
N PHE A 5 -3.94 4.06 7.04
CA PHE A 5 -4.65 2.79 7.11
C PHE A 5 -4.91 2.46 8.57
N SER A 6 -6.13 2.04 8.85
CA SER A 6 -6.57 1.69 10.20
C SER A 6 -6.94 0.22 10.25
N ASN A 7 -6.44 -0.49 11.24
CA ASN A 7 -6.72 -1.92 11.43
C ASN A 7 -7.86 -2.12 12.43
N SER A 8 -9.06 -2.40 11.91
CA SER A 8 -10.25 -2.69 12.71
C SER A 8 -10.48 -4.19 12.92
N THR A 9 -9.49 -5.01 12.62
CA THR A 9 -9.56 -6.46 12.84
C THR A 9 -8.97 -6.82 14.20
N PRO A 10 -9.24 -8.05 14.71
CA PRO A 10 -8.68 -8.50 15.99
C PRO A 10 -7.26 -9.07 15.87
N GLU A 11 -6.59 -8.90 14.72
CA GLU A 11 -5.25 -9.46 14.48
C GLU A 11 -4.34 -8.44 13.82
N PRO A 12 -3.00 -8.61 13.91
CA PRO A 12 -2.07 -7.75 13.19
C PRO A 12 -2.27 -7.85 11.68
N VAL A 13 -2.03 -6.76 10.97
CA VAL A 13 -2.13 -6.67 9.52
C VAL A 13 -0.81 -6.16 8.97
N TRP A 14 -0.34 -6.74 7.87
CA TRP A 14 0.86 -6.32 7.16
C TRP A 14 0.45 -5.69 5.83
N LEU A 15 0.91 -4.47 5.58
CA LEU A 15 0.47 -3.62 4.49
C LEU A 15 1.63 -3.29 3.54
N VAL A 16 1.34 -3.36 2.25
CA VAL A 16 2.17 -2.80 1.18
C VAL A 16 1.33 -1.74 0.46
N PHE A 17 1.92 -0.58 0.16
CA PHE A 17 1.24 0.42 -0.65
C PHE A 17 2.15 0.94 -1.76
N ALA A 18 1.54 1.54 -2.78
CA ALA A 18 2.26 2.13 -3.89
C ALA A 18 1.73 3.53 -4.18
N TYR A 19 2.64 4.40 -4.58
CA TYR A 19 2.35 5.78 -4.92
C TYR A 19 3.13 6.21 -6.16
N ASN A 20 2.65 7.22 -6.85
CA ASN A 20 3.31 7.75 -8.04
C ASN A 20 4.60 8.48 -7.63
N ASP A 21 5.71 8.13 -8.29
CA ASP A 21 7.00 8.73 -8.00
C ASP A 21 7.82 8.82 -9.29
N SER A 22 8.24 10.05 -9.63
CA SER A 22 9.02 10.31 -10.82
C SER A 22 10.39 9.63 -10.83
N VAL A 23 10.93 9.27 -9.67
CA VAL A 23 12.19 8.52 -9.59
C VAL A 23 12.07 7.15 -10.26
N CYS A 24 10.85 6.63 -10.37
CA CYS A 24 10.57 5.36 -11.04
C CYS A 24 10.15 5.51 -12.51
N SER A 25 10.28 6.69 -13.10
CA SER A 25 9.85 6.91 -14.48
C SER A 25 10.58 6.02 -15.48
N SER A 26 11.84 5.69 -15.23
CA SER A 26 12.63 4.80 -16.09
C SER A 26 12.21 3.33 -15.96
N ASP A 27 11.44 2.97 -14.94
CA ASP A 27 10.90 1.62 -14.76
C ASP A 27 9.71 1.34 -15.69
N GLY A 28 9.16 2.37 -16.33
CA GLY A 28 8.02 2.26 -17.22
C GLY A 28 6.67 2.43 -16.55
N ALA A 29 6.58 2.30 -15.24
CA ALA A 29 5.33 2.40 -14.48
C ALA A 29 5.22 3.70 -13.67
N ALA A 30 6.33 4.32 -13.31
CA ALA A 30 6.41 5.55 -12.51
C ALA A 30 5.72 5.39 -11.12
N TRP A 31 5.80 4.20 -10.53
CA TRP A 31 5.21 3.88 -9.23
C TRP A 31 6.25 3.28 -8.29
N MET A 32 6.26 3.78 -7.05
CA MET A 32 7.09 3.26 -5.97
C MET A 32 6.20 2.41 -5.07
N LYS A 33 6.66 1.19 -4.73
CA LYS A 33 5.98 0.32 -3.77
C LYS A 33 6.81 0.20 -2.50
N GLN A 34 6.15 0.26 -1.35
CA GLN A 34 6.78 0.19 -0.04
C GLN A 34 6.03 -0.77 0.87
N GLY A 35 6.73 -1.50 1.69
CA GLY A 35 6.20 -2.38 2.72
C GLY A 35 7.33 -2.92 3.58
N TRP A 36 7.09 -3.70 4.56
CA TRP A 36 5.76 -4.07 5.06
C TRP A 36 5.47 -3.22 6.28
N TRP A 37 4.29 -2.64 6.33
CA TRP A 37 3.84 -1.86 7.49
C TRP A 37 3.03 -2.79 8.38
N GLU A 38 3.50 -3.05 9.60
CA GLU A 38 2.74 -3.82 10.56
C GLU A 38 1.82 -2.89 11.33
N ILE A 39 0.52 -3.20 11.32
CA ILE A 39 -0.49 -2.41 12.02
C ILE A 39 -1.18 -3.31 13.03
N GLN A 40 -1.01 -3.00 14.31
CA GLN A 40 -1.60 -3.78 15.40
C GLN A 40 -3.13 -3.62 15.44
N PRO A 41 -3.87 -4.57 16.03
CA PRO A 41 -5.32 -4.46 16.19
C PRO A 41 -5.69 -3.14 16.85
N GLY A 42 -6.63 -2.41 16.27
CA GLY A 42 -7.04 -1.09 16.74
C GLY A 42 -6.07 0.04 16.45
N GLY A 43 -4.93 -0.27 15.83
CA GLY A 43 -3.92 0.73 15.48
C GLY A 43 -4.13 1.32 14.09
N SER A 44 -3.28 2.27 13.74
CA SER A 44 -3.26 2.89 12.42
C SER A 44 -1.84 3.26 12.03
N ALA A 45 -1.63 3.45 10.72
CA ALA A 45 -0.36 3.91 10.18
C ALA A 45 -0.62 4.98 9.14
N THR A 46 0.12 6.10 9.24
CA THR A 46 0.13 7.15 8.23
C THR A 46 1.28 6.83 7.28
N VAL A 47 0.95 6.44 6.06
CA VAL A 47 1.96 5.98 5.09
C VAL A 47 2.39 7.06 4.13
N ARG A 48 1.61 8.13 4.00
CA ARG A 48 1.92 9.25 3.11
C ARG A 48 1.48 10.55 3.74
N GLY A 49 2.39 11.49 3.93
CA GLY A 49 2.10 12.83 4.40
C GLY A 49 1.82 13.78 3.24
N GLY A 50 1.32 14.96 3.56
CA GLY A 50 1.05 16.02 2.59
C GLY A 50 -0.31 15.88 1.91
N PRO A 51 -0.64 16.78 0.97
CA PRO A 51 -1.93 16.73 0.27
C PRO A 51 -2.07 15.44 -0.53
N VAL A 52 -3.16 14.71 -0.32
CA VAL A 52 -3.44 13.45 -1.03
C VAL A 52 -4.67 13.56 -1.92
N ASN A 53 -5.33 14.72 -1.94
CA ASN A 53 -6.54 14.93 -2.72
C ASN A 53 -6.29 14.76 -4.22
N GLY A 54 -7.16 14.01 -4.88
CA GLY A 54 -7.06 13.72 -6.31
C GLY A 54 -5.98 12.72 -6.68
N ALA A 55 -5.22 12.20 -5.74
CA ALA A 55 -4.16 11.24 -6.00
C ALA A 55 -4.71 9.82 -6.09
N LYS A 56 -3.94 8.96 -6.75
CA LYS A 56 -4.25 7.53 -6.85
C LYS A 56 -3.15 6.74 -6.15
N TYR A 57 -3.57 5.67 -5.49
CA TYR A 57 -2.67 4.78 -4.76
C TYR A 57 -3.09 3.34 -5.00
N PHE A 58 -2.18 2.42 -4.70
CA PHE A 58 -2.48 0.99 -4.70
C PHE A 58 -2.07 0.42 -3.35
N PHE A 59 -2.79 -0.61 -2.89
CA PHE A 59 -2.40 -1.29 -1.67
C PHE A 59 -2.74 -2.77 -1.71
N TYR A 60 -2.02 -3.53 -0.91
CA TYR A 60 -2.30 -4.92 -0.58
C TYR A 60 -2.05 -5.10 0.91
N ALA A 61 -2.92 -5.84 1.57
CA ALA A 61 -2.74 -6.13 2.99
C ALA A 61 -3.12 -7.57 3.28
N GLU A 62 -2.49 -8.14 4.30
CA GLU A 62 -2.81 -9.49 4.75
C GLU A 62 -2.77 -9.57 6.27
N GLY A 63 -3.69 -10.33 6.85
CA GLY A 63 -3.74 -10.62 8.27
C GLY A 63 -3.19 -12.00 8.57
N GLY A 64 -2.92 -12.26 9.85
CA GLY A 64 -2.32 -13.51 10.29
C GLY A 64 -3.20 -14.75 10.09
N SER A 65 -4.52 -14.58 10.02
CA SER A 65 -5.48 -15.69 9.85
C SER A 65 -5.86 -15.97 8.40
N GLY A 66 -5.19 -15.33 7.44
CA GLY A 66 -5.49 -15.49 6.02
C GLY A 66 -6.40 -14.42 5.44
N ARG A 67 -6.77 -13.40 6.23
CA ARG A 67 -7.47 -12.23 5.68
C ARG A 67 -6.60 -11.54 4.67
N ARG A 68 -7.22 -11.06 3.59
CA ARG A 68 -6.52 -10.36 2.52
C ARG A 68 -7.37 -9.23 1.96
N TRP A 69 -6.71 -8.12 1.68
CA TRP A 69 -7.29 -6.99 0.97
C TRP A 69 -6.52 -6.86 -0.32
N ALA A 70 -7.12 -7.29 -1.42
CA ALA A 70 -6.46 -7.40 -2.72
C ALA A 70 -7.35 -6.86 -3.84
N GLY A 71 -6.78 -6.70 -5.02
CA GLY A 71 -7.46 -6.17 -6.20
C GLY A 71 -6.95 -6.80 -7.48
N GLU A 72 -6.81 -6.00 -8.54
CA GLU A 72 -6.53 -6.47 -9.89
C GLU A 72 -5.13 -6.15 -10.41
N PHE A 73 -4.33 -5.38 -9.66
CA PHE A 73 -3.06 -4.83 -10.13
C PHE A 73 -1.90 -5.64 -9.56
N GLY A 74 -1.39 -6.59 -10.36
CA GLY A 74 -0.35 -7.51 -9.93
C GLY A 74 1.03 -6.87 -9.88
N THR A 75 1.79 -7.22 -8.85
CA THR A 75 3.20 -6.87 -8.73
C THR A 75 3.90 -7.86 -7.81
N SER A 76 5.24 -7.93 -7.91
CA SER A 76 6.04 -8.73 -6.99
C SER A 76 6.49 -7.88 -5.82
N VAL A 77 6.46 -8.44 -4.61
CA VAL A 77 6.95 -7.75 -3.41
C VAL A 77 7.92 -8.64 -2.66
N PRO A 78 9.02 -8.08 -2.11
CA PRO A 78 9.93 -8.84 -1.26
C PRO A 78 9.24 -9.33 0.02
N LEU A 79 9.81 -10.34 0.66
CA LEU A 79 9.28 -10.88 1.91
C LEU A 79 9.64 -10.03 3.12
N ASP A 80 10.69 -9.21 3.02
CA ASP A 80 11.12 -8.29 4.07
C ASP A 80 10.75 -6.84 3.72
N ALA A 81 10.97 -5.92 4.65
CA ALA A 81 10.71 -4.50 4.44
C ALA A 81 11.46 -3.98 3.20
N PHE A 82 10.81 -3.15 2.40
CA PHE A 82 11.34 -2.71 1.11
C PHE A 82 10.79 -1.36 0.68
N SER A 83 11.50 -0.76 -0.29
CA SER A 83 11.05 0.40 -1.05
C SER A 83 11.66 0.27 -2.44
N GLU A 84 10.86 0.00 -3.47
CA GLU A 84 11.36 -0.24 -4.82
C GLU A 84 10.32 0.14 -5.89
N CYS A 85 10.77 0.33 -7.12
CA CYS A 85 9.87 0.63 -8.23
C CYS A 85 8.99 -0.59 -8.58
N TRP A 86 7.82 -0.33 -9.16
CA TRP A 86 6.75 -1.32 -9.38
C TRP A 86 7.21 -2.58 -10.11
N ASN A 87 8.01 -2.42 -11.17
CA ASN A 87 8.41 -3.56 -12.00
C ASN A 87 9.66 -4.29 -11.51
N ILE A 88 10.24 -3.86 -10.40
CA ILE A 88 11.38 -4.56 -9.81
C ILE A 88 10.89 -5.80 -9.07
N GLY A 89 11.58 -6.92 -9.27
CA GLY A 89 11.32 -8.16 -8.57
C GLY A 89 12.62 -8.85 -8.21
N THR A 90 12.59 -9.72 -7.21
CA THR A 90 13.73 -10.52 -6.79
C THR A 90 13.34 -11.99 -6.74
N SER A 91 14.34 -12.87 -6.59
CA SER A 91 14.11 -14.32 -6.50
C SER A 91 13.36 -14.72 -5.22
N GLN A 92 13.35 -13.85 -4.20
CA GLN A 92 12.66 -14.08 -2.92
C GLN A 92 11.44 -13.18 -2.78
N SER A 93 10.71 -12.97 -3.84
CA SER A 93 9.50 -12.15 -3.81
C SER A 93 8.26 -13.03 -3.93
N GLN A 94 7.13 -12.48 -3.49
CA GLN A 94 5.83 -13.09 -3.72
C GLN A 94 5.00 -12.20 -4.63
N GLN A 95 4.13 -12.81 -5.41
CA GLN A 95 3.21 -12.10 -6.27
C GLN A 95 1.98 -11.69 -5.48
N VAL A 96 1.64 -10.40 -5.54
CA VAL A 96 0.43 -9.88 -4.90
C VAL A 96 -0.40 -9.11 -5.92
N SER A 97 -1.71 -9.01 -5.67
CA SER A 97 -2.62 -8.23 -6.51
C SER A 97 -3.12 -7.04 -5.69
N MET A 98 -2.72 -5.85 -6.07
CA MET A 98 -3.04 -4.63 -5.33
C MET A 98 -4.40 -4.08 -5.70
N ARG A 99 -5.03 -3.40 -4.72
CA ARG A 99 -6.29 -2.68 -4.89
C ARG A 99 -6.00 -1.21 -5.13
N LYS A 100 -6.71 -0.62 -6.10
CA LYS A 100 -6.58 0.80 -6.41
C LYS A 100 -7.40 1.65 -5.46
N ILE A 101 -6.82 2.77 -5.02
CA ILE A 101 -7.49 3.81 -4.23
C ILE A 101 -7.50 5.09 -5.05
N GLU A 102 -8.68 5.73 -5.18
CA GLU A 102 -8.78 7.06 -5.76
C GLU A 102 -9.27 8.01 -4.66
N VAL A 103 -8.43 8.99 -4.31
CA VAL A 103 -8.78 9.98 -3.29
C VAL A 103 -9.55 11.12 -3.93
N PRO A 104 -10.74 11.48 -3.42
CA PRO A 104 -11.51 12.59 -3.98
C PRO A 104 -10.74 13.89 -3.96
N LEU A 105 -11.04 14.78 -4.90
CA LEU A 105 -10.39 16.10 -4.98
C LEU A 105 -10.66 16.96 -3.75
N THR A 106 -11.74 16.69 -3.03
CA THR A 106 -12.14 17.44 -1.84
C THR A 106 -11.60 16.83 -0.53
N ALA A 107 -10.94 15.68 -0.60
CA ALA A 107 -10.45 15.00 0.59
C ALA A 107 -8.95 15.23 0.74
N PHE A 108 -8.54 16.01 1.75
CA PHE A 108 -7.13 16.27 2.04
C PHE A 108 -6.53 15.21 2.97
N ASN A 109 -7.38 14.54 3.74
CA ASN A 109 -7.02 13.36 4.53
C ASN A 109 -7.85 12.20 4.04
N HIS A 110 -7.25 11.03 3.99
CA HIS A 110 -7.96 9.83 3.58
C HIS A 110 -7.50 8.65 4.42
N THR A 111 -8.47 7.94 5.00
CA THR A 111 -8.18 6.77 5.83
C THR A 111 -8.89 5.56 5.25
N ILE A 112 -8.15 4.48 5.04
CA ILE A 112 -8.68 3.20 4.62
C ILE A 112 -8.84 2.33 5.86
N ASN A 113 -10.05 1.85 6.12
CA ASN A 113 -10.33 0.94 7.23
C ASN A 113 -10.20 -0.50 6.74
N LEU A 114 -9.30 -1.24 7.36
CA LEU A 114 -9.12 -2.67 7.11
C LEU A 114 -10.01 -3.43 8.10
N THR A 115 -11.09 -3.99 7.60
CA THR A 115 -12.12 -4.64 8.41
C THR A 115 -12.34 -6.10 8.08
#